data_97b843738017091c266fa7dd83c8c03a
#
_entry.id   97b843738017091c266fa7dd83c8c03a
#
_cell.length_a   1.000
_cell.length_b   1.000
_cell.length_c   1.000
_cell.angle_alpha   90.00
_cell.angle_beta   90.00
_cell.angle_gamma   90.00
#
_symmetry.space_group_name_H-M   'P 1'
#
loop_
_entity.id
_entity.type
_entity.pdbx_description
1 polymer ?
#
loop_
_entity_poly.entity_id
_entity_poly.type
_entity_poly.pdbx_seq_one_letter_code
_entity_poly.pdbx_strand_id
1 'polypeptide(L)'
;MLFRSSPLTSVIEVDLSDPTDLRVANVLTVQGRHVSSRVVGGSARIVVATTPSELPFVYPVSPAGEERAERFNREVVAETVLSDWMPDFVLESGGEVLAEGQLNACTDVSRPVEFAGFSTLTVLTMPLDRPLSAPATTAVLAEGSTVYAGHENLYVTTN
;
A
#
# COMPACT_ATOMS: atom_id res chain seq x y z
N MET A 1 -16.57 -0.91 5.19
CA MET A 1 -15.24 -1.08 5.82
C MET A 1 -14.69 0.28 6.20
N LEU A 2 -14.19 0.49 7.41
CA LEU A 2 -13.55 1.75 7.78
C LEU A 2 -12.04 1.53 7.64
N PHE A 3 -11.42 2.27 6.72
CA PHE A 3 -9.97 2.32 6.67
C PHE A 3 -9.44 2.80 8.03
N ARG A 4 -8.42 2.13 8.53
CA ARG A 4 -7.69 2.57 9.72
C ARG A 4 -7.01 3.91 9.42
N SER A 5 -6.57 4.64 10.43
CA SER A 5 -6.00 6.02 10.35
C SER A 5 -4.68 6.11 9.56
N SER A 6 -4.62 5.55 8.38
CA SER A 6 -3.46 5.56 7.47
C SER A 6 -3.70 6.50 6.30
N PRO A 7 -2.67 7.05 5.68
CA PRO A 7 -2.81 7.72 4.39
C PRO A 7 -3.53 6.82 3.38
N LEU A 8 -4.37 7.41 2.55
CA LEU A 8 -5.07 6.70 1.48
C LEU A 8 -4.59 7.20 0.12
N THR A 9 -4.52 6.28 -0.84
CA THR A 9 -4.29 6.58 -2.25
C THR A 9 -5.50 6.10 -3.04
N SER A 10 -6.09 6.99 -3.84
CA SER A 10 -7.21 6.62 -4.71
C SER A 10 -6.79 6.71 -6.18
N VAL A 11 -7.19 5.69 -6.94
CA VAL A 11 -7.10 5.65 -8.40
C VAL A 11 -8.52 5.77 -8.94
N ILE A 12 -8.75 6.76 -9.78
CA ILE A 12 -10.08 7.10 -10.28
C ILE A 12 -10.11 6.86 -11.79
N GLU A 13 -11.03 6.03 -12.23
CA GLU A 13 -11.35 5.83 -13.64
C GLU A 13 -12.50 6.77 -14.03
N VAL A 14 -12.27 7.54 -15.08
CA VAL A 14 -13.27 8.51 -15.59
C VAL A 14 -13.67 8.09 -16.99
N ASP A 15 -14.99 7.98 -17.22
CA ASP A 15 -15.56 7.79 -18.55
C ASP A 15 -15.48 9.12 -19.33
N LEU A 16 -14.80 9.08 -20.46
CA LEU A 16 -14.59 10.20 -21.38
C LEU A 16 -15.40 10.04 -22.68
N SER A 17 -16.31 9.11 -22.77
CA SER A 17 -17.11 8.84 -23.97
C SER A 17 -17.96 10.04 -24.39
N ASP A 18 -18.43 10.83 -23.42
CA ASP A 18 -19.04 12.14 -23.64
C ASP A 18 -18.22 13.23 -22.91
N PRO A 19 -17.42 14.03 -23.63
CA PRO A 19 -16.60 15.07 -23.01
C PRO A 19 -17.40 16.19 -22.32
N THR A 20 -18.71 16.28 -22.58
CA THR A 20 -19.61 17.27 -21.94
C THR A 20 -20.26 16.72 -20.65
N ASP A 21 -20.17 15.42 -20.41
CA ASP A 21 -20.75 14.74 -19.23
C ASP A 21 -19.77 13.69 -18.69
N LEU A 22 -18.67 14.17 -18.10
CA LEU A 22 -17.66 13.30 -17.51
C LEU A 22 -18.18 12.60 -16.27
N ARG A 23 -17.99 11.28 -16.18
CA ARG A 23 -18.47 10.47 -15.06
C ARG A 23 -17.37 9.62 -14.48
N VAL A 24 -17.33 9.54 -13.15
CA VAL A 24 -16.48 8.56 -12.44
C VAL A 24 -17.10 7.18 -12.65
N ALA A 25 -16.34 6.31 -13.32
CA ALA A 25 -16.76 4.92 -13.57
C ALA A 25 -16.41 4.03 -12.35
N ASN A 26 -15.14 4.05 -11.94
CA ASN A 26 -14.65 3.23 -10.86
C ASN A 26 -13.68 4.01 -9.97
N VAL A 27 -13.61 3.63 -8.69
CA VAL A 27 -12.65 4.16 -7.72
C VAL A 27 -12.00 3.00 -6.97
N LEU A 28 -10.68 2.88 -7.07
CA LEU A 28 -9.89 1.99 -6.23
C LEU A 28 -9.22 2.82 -5.14
N THR A 29 -9.58 2.59 -3.90
CA THR A 29 -8.92 3.19 -2.73
C THR A 29 -8.08 2.15 -2.01
N VAL A 30 -6.83 2.46 -1.76
CA VAL A 30 -5.88 1.59 -1.05
C VAL A 30 -5.28 2.31 0.15
N GLN A 31 -5.02 1.59 1.22
CA GLN A 31 -4.23 2.10 2.33
C GLN A 31 -2.78 2.26 1.89
N GLY A 32 -2.22 3.41 2.17
CA GLY A 32 -0.84 3.75 1.89
C GLY A 32 -0.68 5.12 1.24
N ARG A 33 0.48 5.69 1.48
CA ARG A 33 0.90 6.95 0.86
C ARG A 33 1.43 6.66 -0.55
N HIS A 34 0.94 7.40 -1.53
CA HIS A 34 1.49 7.35 -2.88
C HIS A 34 2.98 7.74 -2.88
N VAL A 35 3.81 6.92 -3.49
CA VAL A 35 5.25 7.16 -3.67
C VAL A 35 5.53 7.60 -5.10
N SER A 36 5.06 6.83 -6.08
CA SER A 36 5.29 7.10 -7.49
C SER A 36 4.31 6.33 -8.37
N SER A 37 4.08 6.82 -9.57
CA SER A 37 3.33 6.09 -10.61
C SER A 37 4.01 6.22 -11.97
N ARG A 38 3.92 5.15 -12.77
CA ARG A 38 4.48 5.08 -14.12
C ARG A 38 3.55 4.26 -15.01
N VAL A 39 3.48 4.64 -16.27
CA VAL A 39 2.83 3.83 -17.31
C VAL A 39 3.91 3.21 -18.18
N VAL A 40 3.91 1.89 -18.26
CA VAL A 40 4.87 1.11 -19.05
C VAL A 40 4.14 -0.06 -19.69
N GLY A 41 4.29 -0.22 -21.01
CA GLY A 41 3.75 -1.38 -21.73
C GLY A 41 2.23 -1.54 -21.59
N GLY A 42 1.46 -0.43 -21.58
CA GLY A 42 0.00 -0.46 -21.46
C GLY A 42 -0.53 -0.79 -20.04
N SER A 43 0.33 -0.75 -19.04
CA SER A 43 -0.04 -0.94 -17.64
C SER A 43 0.39 0.26 -16.78
N ALA A 44 -0.46 0.69 -15.88
CA ALA A 44 -0.09 1.59 -14.79
C ALA A 44 0.54 0.79 -13.65
N ARG A 45 1.72 1.24 -13.21
CA ARG A 45 2.40 0.73 -12.01
C ARG A 45 2.40 1.84 -10.98
N ILE A 46 1.74 1.61 -9.85
CA ILE A 46 1.63 2.57 -8.76
C ILE A 46 2.31 1.98 -7.54
N VAL A 47 3.22 2.74 -6.95
CA VAL A 47 3.93 2.37 -5.72
C VAL A 47 3.30 3.12 -4.56
N VAL A 48 2.86 2.37 -3.57
CA VAL A 48 2.36 2.89 -2.29
C VAL A 48 3.22 2.38 -1.15
N ALA A 49 3.38 3.20 -0.12
CA ALA A 49 4.07 2.85 1.11
C ALA A 49 3.07 2.86 2.27
N THR A 50 2.97 1.75 2.97
CA THR A 50 2.11 1.60 4.14
C THR A 50 2.97 1.29 5.36
N THR A 51 2.74 2.01 6.44
CA THR A 51 3.36 1.72 7.75
C THR A 51 2.25 1.34 8.72
N PRO A 52 2.42 0.30 9.54
CA PRO A 52 1.46 -0.03 10.59
C PRO A 52 1.34 1.16 11.56
N SER A 53 0.29 1.96 11.45
CA SER A 53 0.14 3.22 12.19
C SER A 53 -0.65 3.07 13.49
N GLU A 54 -1.34 1.97 13.67
CA GLU A 54 -2.23 1.73 14.82
C GLU A 54 -1.62 0.85 15.91
N LEU A 55 -0.39 0.38 15.71
CA LEU A 55 0.30 -0.36 16.76
C LEU A 55 0.74 0.61 17.86
N PRO A 56 0.37 0.36 19.13
CA PRO A 56 0.62 1.27 20.24
C PRO A 56 2.09 1.21 20.69
N PHE A 57 3.03 1.36 19.77
CA PHE A 57 4.45 1.37 20.09
C PHE A 57 4.83 2.56 20.97
N VAL A 58 5.68 2.31 21.94
CA VAL A 58 6.25 3.33 22.85
C VAL A 58 7.68 3.62 22.43
N TYR A 59 7.99 4.89 22.34
CA TYR A 59 9.35 5.36 22.04
C TYR A 59 9.97 5.93 23.32
N PRO A 60 11.15 5.43 23.76
CA PRO A 60 11.78 5.91 24.98
C PRO A 60 12.31 7.33 24.77
N VAL A 61 12.09 8.18 25.78
CA VAL A 61 12.63 9.56 25.81
C VAL A 61 13.98 9.65 26.53
N SER A 62 14.47 8.54 27.08
CA SER A 62 15.75 8.46 27.78
C SER A 62 16.29 7.04 27.77
N PRO A 63 17.62 6.84 27.90
CA PRO A 63 18.23 5.51 27.93
C PRO A 63 17.66 4.59 29.03
N ALA A 64 17.31 5.13 30.17
CA ALA A 64 16.70 4.38 31.27
C ALA A 64 15.30 3.81 30.96
N GLY A 65 14.65 4.31 29.91
CA GLY A 65 13.35 3.84 29.44
C GLY A 65 13.42 2.78 28.35
N GLU A 66 14.59 2.57 27.74
CA GLU A 66 14.75 1.71 26.55
C GLU A 66 14.32 0.25 26.83
N GLU A 67 14.83 -0.37 27.88
CA GLU A 67 14.47 -1.76 28.20
C GLU A 67 12.97 -1.96 28.46
N ARG A 68 12.31 -0.96 29.05
CA ARG A 68 10.88 -1.01 29.30
C ARG A 68 10.10 -0.85 28.00
N ALA A 69 10.49 0.10 27.16
CA ALA A 69 9.87 0.31 25.86
C ALA A 69 10.05 -0.91 24.96
N GLU A 70 11.25 -1.49 24.91
CA GLU A 70 11.52 -2.70 24.14
C GLU A 70 10.65 -3.87 24.59
N ARG A 71 10.54 -4.12 25.90
CA ARG A 71 9.70 -5.18 26.43
C ARG A 71 8.23 -4.97 26.06
N PHE A 72 7.72 -3.77 26.27
CA PHE A 72 6.33 -3.44 25.93
C PHE A 72 6.08 -3.59 24.42
N ASN A 73 6.99 -3.09 23.57
CA ASN A 73 6.83 -3.19 22.13
C ASN A 73 6.92 -4.64 21.63
N ARG A 74 7.69 -5.50 22.27
CA ARG A 74 7.69 -6.95 22.00
C ARG A 74 6.35 -7.61 22.33
N GLU A 75 5.73 -7.22 23.45
CA GLU A 75 4.39 -7.70 23.83
C GLU A 75 3.36 -7.23 22.80
N VAL A 76 3.40 -5.96 22.38
CA VAL A 76 2.53 -5.44 21.32
C VAL A 76 2.66 -6.28 20.04
N VAL A 77 3.89 -6.54 19.56
CA VAL A 77 4.11 -7.37 18.36
C VAL A 77 3.57 -8.79 18.54
N ALA A 78 3.74 -9.39 19.73
CA ALA A 78 3.28 -10.75 19.99
C ALA A 78 1.75 -10.90 19.99
N GLU A 79 1.03 -9.81 20.24
CA GLU A 79 -0.43 -9.76 20.25
C GLU A 79 -1.05 -9.40 18.89
N THR A 80 -0.23 -8.95 17.90
CA THR A 80 -0.73 -8.57 16.59
C THR A 80 -1.12 -9.79 15.75
N VAL A 81 -2.05 -9.56 14.83
CA VAL A 81 -2.43 -10.50 13.79
C VAL A 81 -2.03 -9.96 12.41
N LEU A 82 -2.00 -10.80 11.40
CA LEU A 82 -1.53 -10.43 10.05
C LEU A 82 -2.26 -9.19 9.49
N SER A 83 -3.55 -9.05 9.75
CA SER A 83 -4.35 -7.90 9.30
C SER A 83 -3.90 -6.55 9.88
N ASP A 84 -3.13 -6.55 10.97
CA ASP A 84 -2.62 -5.30 11.55
C ASP A 84 -1.40 -4.76 10.77
N TRP A 85 -0.80 -5.61 9.96
CA TRP A 85 0.41 -5.31 9.18
C TRP A 85 0.13 -5.12 7.69
N MET A 86 -0.98 -5.67 7.20
CA MET A 86 -1.29 -5.68 5.77
C MET A 86 -2.25 -4.53 5.42
N PRO A 87 -1.96 -3.77 4.34
CA PRO A 87 -2.88 -2.75 3.88
C PRO A 87 -4.16 -3.35 3.28
N ASP A 88 -5.24 -2.61 3.40
CA ASP A 88 -6.53 -2.95 2.81
C ASP A 88 -6.80 -2.14 1.53
N PHE A 89 -7.75 -2.63 0.72
CA PHE A 89 -8.29 -1.90 -0.42
C PHE A 89 -9.82 -2.00 -0.49
N VAL A 90 -10.41 -1.03 -1.19
CA VAL A 90 -11.82 -1.04 -1.61
C VAL A 90 -11.89 -0.59 -3.06
N LEU A 91 -12.64 -1.33 -3.88
CA LEU A 91 -12.99 -0.99 -5.26
C LEU A 91 -14.48 -0.71 -5.32
N GLU A 92 -14.84 0.46 -5.83
CA GLU A 92 -16.22 0.91 -5.95
C GLU A 92 -16.56 1.26 -7.40
N SER A 93 -17.83 1.05 -7.79
CA SER A 93 -18.42 1.48 -9.06
C SER A 93 -19.79 2.06 -8.80
N GLY A 94 -20.05 3.28 -9.28
CA GLY A 94 -21.35 3.94 -9.08
C GLY A 94 -21.74 4.12 -7.60
N GLY A 95 -20.78 4.08 -6.67
CA GLY A 95 -21.01 4.16 -5.22
C GLY A 95 -21.28 2.81 -4.55
N GLU A 96 -21.24 1.71 -5.29
CA GLU A 96 -21.38 0.35 -4.76
C GLU A 96 -20.00 -0.32 -4.65
N VAL A 97 -19.76 -1.04 -3.55
CA VAL A 97 -18.52 -1.81 -3.35
C VAL A 97 -18.56 -3.06 -4.23
N LEU A 98 -17.62 -3.15 -5.16
CA LEU A 98 -17.43 -4.31 -6.03
C LEU A 98 -16.49 -5.35 -5.41
N ALA A 99 -15.46 -4.90 -4.71
CA ALA A 99 -14.47 -5.74 -4.04
C ALA A 99 -13.81 -4.99 -2.89
N GLU A 100 -13.48 -5.71 -1.84
CA GLU A 100 -12.70 -5.19 -0.72
C GLU A 100 -11.89 -6.32 -0.06
N GLY A 101 -10.83 -5.97 0.65
CA GLY A 101 -10.01 -6.93 1.39
C GLY A 101 -8.58 -6.46 1.61
N GLN A 102 -7.73 -7.40 1.96
CA GLN A 102 -6.30 -7.14 2.08
C GLN A 102 -5.68 -6.89 0.69
N LEU A 103 -4.87 -5.84 0.58
CA LEU A 103 -4.26 -5.44 -0.70
C LEU A 103 -3.23 -6.47 -1.19
N ASN A 104 -2.49 -7.10 -0.29
CA ASN A 104 -1.47 -8.08 -0.61
C ASN A 104 -1.81 -9.44 0.01
N ALA A 105 -1.62 -10.52 -0.74
CA ALA A 105 -1.53 -11.84 -0.13
C ALA A 105 -0.19 -11.99 0.60
N CYS A 106 -0.16 -12.71 1.72
CA CYS A 106 1.07 -12.91 2.50
C CYS A 106 2.19 -13.56 1.66
N THR A 107 1.82 -14.40 0.69
CA THR A 107 2.75 -15.05 -0.25
C THR A 107 3.43 -14.09 -1.23
N ASP A 108 2.85 -12.91 -1.43
CA ASP A 108 3.30 -11.91 -2.39
C ASP A 108 4.16 -10.81 -1.74
N VAL A 109 4.43 -10.97 -0.43
CA VAL A 109 5.28 -10.06 0.33
C VAL A 109 6.66 -10.66 0.53
N SER A 110 7.66 -10.01 -0.02
CA SER A 110 9.08 -10.35 0.16
C SER A 110 9.69 -9.60 1.34
N ARG A 111 10.66 -10.22 1.98
CA ARG A 111 11.46 -9.61 3.06
C ARG A 111 12.92 -9.57 2.65
N PRO A 112 13.60 -8.42 2.76
CA PRO A 112 15.06 -8.33 2.60
C PRO A 112 15.79 -9.19 3.63
N VAL A 113 17.01 -9.60 3.31
CA VAL A 113 17.88 -10.35 4.25
C VAL A 113 18.29 -9.46 5.42
N GLU A 114 18.60 -8.20 5.12
CA GLU A 114 18.89 -7.17 6.13
C GLU A 114 17.64 -6.34 6.40
N PHE A 115 17.53 -5.83 7.62
CA PHE A 115 16.41 -4.96 8.00
C PHE A 115 16.43 -3.66 7.19
N ALA A 116 15.35 -3.37 6.49
CA ALA A 116 15.21 -2.21 5.60
C ALA A 116 14.01 -1.30 5.98
N GLY A 117 13.52 -1.39 7.23
CA GLY A 117 12.43 -0.57 7.73
C GLY A 117 11.13 -1.34 8.00
N PHE A 118 10.13 -0.67 8.57
CA PHE A 118 8.83 -1.24 8.95
C PHE A 118 7.72 -0.97 7.94
N SER A 119 8.01 -0.30 6.84
CA SER A 119 7.01 -0.03 5.81
C SER A 119 6.85 -1.22 4.88
N THR A 120 5.66 -1.39 4.35
CA THR A 120 5.39 -2.27 3.21
C THR A 120 5.29 -1.41 1.96
N LEU A 121 6.23 -1.60 1.05
CA LEU A 121 6.16 -1.02 -0.29
C LEU A 121 5.40 -1.97 -1.19
N THR A 122 4.24 -1.54 -1.67
CA THR A 122 3.41 -2.31 -2.59
C THR A 122 3.42 -1.68 -3.98
N VAL A 123 3.69 -2.50 -4.98
CA VAL A 123 3.52 -2.15 -6.39
C VAL A 123 2.20 -2.71 -6.87
N LEU A 124 1.27 -1.82 -7.21
CA LEU A 124 0.03 -2.16 -7.89
C LEU A 124 0.27 -2.15 -9.39
N THR A 125 -0.13 -3.21 -10.08
CA THR A 125 -0.07 -3.31 -11.54
C THR A 125 -1.49 -3.39 -12.10
N MET A 126 -1.87 -2.41 -12.90
CA MET A 126 -3.19 -2.27 -13.48
C MET A 126 -3.08 -2.13 -15.00
N PRO A 127 -3.62 -3.07 -15.78
CA PRO A 127 -3.77 -2.91 -17.23
C PRO A 127 -4.66 -1.71 -17.57
N LEU A 128 -4.29 -0.96 -18.62
CA LEU A 128 -5.06 0.21 -19.07
C LEU A 128 -6.01 -0.08 -20.24
N ASP A 129 -6.05 -1.32 -20.70
CA ASP A 129 -6.89 -1.80 -21.82
C ASP A 129 -8.25 -2.36 -21.38
N ARG A 130 -8.52 -2.32 -20.08
CA ARG A 130 -9.75 -2.84 -19.45
C ARG A 130 -10.14 -1.99 -18.24
N PRO A 131 -11.43 -2.08 -17.81
CA PRO A 131 -11.90 -1.36 -16.64
C PRO A 131 -11.07 -1.65 -15.39
N LEU A 132 -11.01 -0.67 -14.50
CA LEU A 132 -10.33 -0.77 -13.21
C LEU A 132 -10.87 -1.97 -12.42
N SER A 133 -9.99 -2.79 -11.93
CA SER A 133 -10.30 -4.00 -11.16
C SER A 133 -9.36 -4.11 -9.95
N ALA A 134 -9.59 -5.09 -9.08
CA ALA A 134 -8.65 -5.38 -8.01
C ALA A 134 -7.23 -5.58 -8.61
N PRO A 135 -6.22 -4.85 -8.14
CA PRO A 135 -4.90 -4.82 -8.76
C PRO A 135 -4.13 -6.13 -8.49
N ALA A 136 -3.30 -6.50 -9.44
CA ALA A 136 -2.22 -7.44 -9.14
C ALA A 136 -1.15 -6.70 -8.33
N THR A 137 -0.67 -7.31 -7.25
CA THR A 137 0.27 -6.68 -6.33
C THR A 137 1.53 -7.51 -6.14
N THR A 138 2.61 -6.81 -5.85
CA THR A 138 3.86 -7.38 -5.33
C THR A 138 4.36 -6.43 -4.26
N ALA A 139 4.80 -6.96 -3.13
CA ALA A 139 5.21 -6.13 -2.01
C ALA A 139 6.57 -6.55 -1.43
N VAL A 140 7.22 -5.60 -0.78
CA VAL A 140 8.46 -5.82 -0.03
C VAL A 140 8.42 -5.05 1.28
N LEU A 141 8.89 -5.66 2.35
CA LEU A 141 9.07 -5.00 3.64
C LEU A 141 10.33 -4.15 3.59
N ALA A 142 10.17 -2.87 3.27
CA ALA A 142 11.26 -1.90 3.21
C ALA A 142 10.73 -0.48 3.24
N GLU A 143 11.54 0.44 3.73
CA GLU A 143 11.32 1.87 3.51
C GLU A 143 11.97 2.26 2.20
N GLY A 144 11.24 3.02 1.38
CA GLY A 144 11.75 3.51 0.11
C GLY A 144 11.01 4.76 -0.36
N SER A 145 11.75 5.62 -1.04
CA SER A 145 11.22 6.91 -1.49
C SER A 145 11.49 7.19 -2.96
N THR A 146 12.51 6.58 -3.54
CA THR A 146 12.89 6.82 -4.94
C THR A 146 12.57 5.61 -5.79
N VAL A 147 11.81 5.85 -6.85
CA VAL A 147 11.36 4.82 -7.79
C VAL A 147 11.85 5.17 -9.19
N TYR A 148 12.55 4.23 -9.82
CA TYR A 148 12.92 4.28 -11.22
C TYR A 148 12.27 3.11 -11.96
N ALA A 149 11.64 3.39 -13.10
CA ALA A 149 11.03 2.37 -13.95
C ALA A 149 11.74 2.30 -15.30
N GLY A 150 12.31 1.14 -15.62
CA GLY A 150 12.71 0.76 -16.96
C GLY A 150 11.56 0.06 -17.70
N HIS A 151 11.83 -0.42 -18.93
CA HIS A 151 10.82 -1.14 -19.72
C HIS A 151 10.37 -2.46 -19.07
N GLU A 152 11.27 -3.17 -18.43
CA GLU A 152 11.02 -4.51 -17.88
C GLU A 152 10.98 -4.50 -16.35
N ASN A 153 11.74 -3.60 -15.71
CA ASN A 153 11.95 -3.62 -14.27
C ASN A 153 11.56 -2.29 -13.60
N LEU A 154 11.06 -2.41 -12.39
CA LEU A 154 10.88 -1.30 -11.47
C LEU A 154 11.93 -1.42 -10.35
N TYR A 155 12.67 -0.35 -10.12
CA TYR A 155 13.68 -0.26 -9.09
C TYR A 155 13.18 0.68 -8.00
N VAL A 156 13.27 0.25 -6.75
CA VAL A 156 12.97 1.08 -5.58
C VAL A 156 14.22 1.11 -4.72
N THR A 157 14.69 2.29 -4.40
CA THR A 157 15.83 2.43 -3.46
C THR A 157 15.31 2.43 -2.04
N THR A 158 15.98 1.67 -1.18
CA THR A 158 15.82 1.71 0.27
C THR A 158 17.02 2.43 0.88
N ASN A 159 16.81 3.12 1.99
CA ASN A 159 17.88 3.78 2.75
C ASN A 159 18.51 2.79 3.72
#